data_0987edac68f2f91f2739151c54fa9bd5
#
_entry.id   0987edac68f2f91f2739151c54fa9bd5
#
_cell.length_a   1.000
_cell.length_b   1.000
_cell.length_c   1.000
_cell.angle_alpha   90.00
_cell.angle_beta   90.00
_cell.angle_gamma   90.00
#
_symmetry.space_group_name_H-M   'P 1'
#
loop_
_entity.id
_entity.type
_entity.pdbx_description
1 polymer ?
#
loop_
_entity_poly.entity_id
_entity_poly.type
_entity_poly.pdbx_seq_one_letter_code
_entity_poly.pdbx_strand_id
1 'polypeptide(L)'
;MRWPRKNDARSIEQRREVMGVNGGLVTSVDLEPFASAAESLVGVSVIPVSAVPVEIELGAYELNEEGDVVETGRATETVHVPLAHTEGGLTASMTRGALAAGAIRTYVLHDRITRASCFVCADAGEAIVLARWVESEVSAMREWLAASTDASLSRRAQLRGVKTHVVGPMCHVLWRWTTGDAVGPNMMTRNSYALNMGYVMQRAPVKPERAILEANMGGDKKPSAEFFQSGHGKTVLAEAFLPDEQIRRVLRATAEDLEALSWAGTHGSVASGMQSVAFTPASAVAAVFAATGQDLGMIGTSSMAHGTARRVEGGLQASIRFGGLEVGTVGGGTTLPSARDWLASIGCAGAGRVYRFAQIVAAAALCLEISASAAMATAGSENFFRAHHERGGLR
;
A
#
# COMPACT_ATOMS: atom_id res chain seq x y z
N MET A 1 -25.95 28.09 -10.51
CA MET A 1 -25.95 27.12 -11.62
C MET A 1 -25.73 25.70 -11.03
N ARG A 2 -26.53 24.68 -11.42
CA ARG A 2 -26.34 23.32 -10.90
C ARG A 2 -25.14 22.68 -11.59
N TRP A 3 -24.16 22.18 -10.85
CA TRP A 3 -22.96 21.52 -11.37
C TRP A 3 -23.33 20.24 -12.16
N PRO A 4 -22.97 20.12 -13.46
CA PRO A 4 -23.28 18.93 -14.24
C PRO A 4 -22.53 17.70 -13.73
N ARG A 5 -23.20 16.54 -13.60
CA ARG A 5 -22.58 15.32 -13.05
C ARG A 5 -22.18 14.29 -14.13
N LYS A 6 -22.80 14.35 -15.32
CA LYS A 6 -22.50 13.43 -16.41
C LYS A 6 -21.14 13.72 -17.04
N ASN A 7 -20.51 12.71 -17.61
CA ASN A 7 -19.25 12.84 -18.34
C ASN A 7 -19.44 12.85 -19.89
N ASP A 8 -20.57 13.37 -20.37
CA ASP A 8 -20.74 13.68 -21.78
C ASP A 8 -19.98 14.97 -22.17
N ALA A 9 -19.67 15.14 -23.46
CA ALA A 9 -18.87 16.24 -23.98
C ALA A 9 -19.41 17.62 -23.57
N ARG A 10 -20.74 17.82 -23.59
CA ARG A 10 -21.37 19.08 -23.22
C ARG A 10 -21.18 19.40 -21.72
N SER A 11 -21.36 18.42 -20.85
CA SER A 11 -21.18 18.58 -19.43
C SER A 11 -19.72 18.84 -19.05
N ILE A 12 -18.77 18.20 -19.72
CA ILE A 12 -17.34 18.46 -19.57
C ILE A 12 -17.01 19.89 -19.96
N GLU A 13 -17.47 20.35 -21.13
CA GLU A 13 -17.22 21.70 -21.63
C GLU A 13 -17.78 22.77 -20.69
N GLN A 14 -19.01 22.60 -20.20
CA GLN A 14 -19.58 23.51 -19.20
C GLN A 14 -18.76 23.62 -17.93
N ARG A 15 -18.20 22.50 -17.45
CA ARG A 15 -17.33 22.51 -16.25
C ARG A 15 -16.00 23.22 -16.53
N ARG A 16 -15.40 23.01 -17.71
CA ARG A 16 -14.17 23.68 -18.16
C ARG A 16 -14.37 25.19 -18.25
N GLU A 17 -15.48 25.62 -18.84
CA GLU A 17 -15.85 27.04 -18.95
C GLU A 17 -15.95 27.70 -17.56
N VAL A 18 -16.69 27.08 -16.63
CA VAL A 18 -16.84 27.60 -15.26
C VAL A 18 -15.49 27.66 -14.52
N MET A 19 -14.60 26.71 -14.75
CA MET A 19 -13.26 26.67 -14.15
C MET A 19 -12.22 27.52 -14.88
N GLY A 20 -12.57 28.12 -16.03
CA GLY A 20 -11.61 28.88 -16.83
C GLY A 20 -10.51 28.04 -17.47
N VAL A 21 -10.76 26.72 -17.71
CA VAL A 21 -9.79 25.79 -18.30
C VAL A 21 -9.98 25.76 -19.80
N ASN A 22 -9.13 26.50 -20.53
CA ASN A 22 -9.25 26.72 -21.96
C ASN A 22 -7.99 26.29 -22.72
N GLY A 23 -7.85 25.01 -23.02
CA GLY A 23 -6.78 24.51 -23.90
C GLY A 23 -5.62 23.83 -23.17
N GLY A 24 -4.56 23.55 -23.92
CA GLY A 24 -3.38 22.81 -23.47
C GLY A 24 -3.61 21.30 -23.31
N LEU A 25 -2.70 20.62 -22.66
CA LEU A 25 -2.75 19.16 -22.46
C LEU A 25 -4.00 18.69 -21.72
N VAL A 26 -4.54 19.52 -20.80
CA VAL A 26 -5.75 19.21 -20.03
C VAL A 26 -6.97 18.97 -20.94
N THR A 27 -7.06 19.67 -22.06
CA THR A 27 -8.21 19.60 -22.98
C THR A 27 -7.96 18.78 -24.22
N SER A 28 -6.70 18.43 -24.55
CA SER A 28 -6.32 17.72 -25.77
C SER A 28 -6.44 16.21 -25.69
N VAL A 29 -6.58 15.66 -24.45
CA VAL A 29 -6.69 14.21 -24.22
C VAL A 29 -8.15 13.79 -24.37
N ASP A 30 -8.39 12.70 -25.09
CA ASP A 30 -9.70 12.04 -25.11
C ASP A 30 -10.04 11.54 -23.70
N LEU A 31 -11.20 11.98 -23.19
CA LEU A 31 -11.64 11.65 -21.83
C LEU A 31 -12.56 10.43 -21.77
N GLU A 32 -12.96 9.85 -22.89
CA GLU A 32 -13.85 8.67 -22.92
C GLU A 32 -13.28 7.50 -22.10
N PRO A 33 -11.99 7.12 -22.26
CA PRO A 33 -11.40 6.03 -21.49
C PRO A 33 -11.35 6.28 -19.95
N PHE A 34 -11.51 7.53 -19.53
CA PHE A 34 -11.46 7.93 -18.11
C PHE A 34 -12.86 8.15 -17.50
N ALA A 35 -13.92 8.08 -18.31
CA ALA A 35 -15.27 8.48 -17.91
C ALA A 35 -15.82 7.67 -16.72
N SER A 36 -15.38 6.43 -16.53
CA SER A 36 -15.76 5.55 -15.42
C SER A 36 -14.88 5.72 -14.17
N ALA A 37 -13.76 6.43 -14.25
CA ALA A 37 -12.79 6.54 -13.18
C ALA A 37 -13.09 7.68 -12.20
N ALA A 38 -13.76 8.74 -12.66
CA ALA A 38 -14.12 9.89 -11.82
C ALA A 38 -15.45 10.50 -12.26
N GLU A 39 -16.25 10.92 -11.29
CA GLU A 39 -17.45 11.70 -11.53
C GLU A 39 -17.07 13.14 -11.89
N SER A 40 -17.94 13.82 -12.67
CA SER A 40 -17.75 15.24 -13.02
C SER A 40 -16.38 15.55 -13.62
N LEU A 41 -15.89 14.68 -14.49
CA LEU A 41 -14.60 14.77 -15.15
C LEU A 41 -14.44 16.11 -15.90
N VAL A 42 -13.26 16.74 -15.77
CA VAL A 42 -12.92 18.01 -16.44
C VAL A 42 -11.74 17.82 -17.39
N GLY A 43 -10.76 17.01 -17.01
CA GLY A 43 -9.54 16.78 -17.73
C GLY A 43 -8.67 15.73 -17.04
N VAL A 44 -7.42 15.66 -17.45
CA VAL A 44 -6.40 14.78 -16.87
C VAL A 44 -5.19 15.60 -16.42
N SER A 45 -4.49 15.14 -15.40
CA SER A 45 -3.17 15.65 -15.05
C SER A 45 -2.10 14.74 -15.66
N VAL A 46 -1.12 15.33 -16.32
CA VAL A 46 0.01 14.61 -16.92
C VAL A 46 1.21 14.71 -16.00
N ILE A 47 1.70 13.56 -15.55
CA ILE A 47 2.90 13.47 -14.72
C ILE A 47 3.96 12.71 -15.53
N PRO A 48 5.21 13.23 -15.64
CA PRO A 48 6.27 12.53 -16.36
C PRO A 48 6.60 11.19 -15.67
N VAL A 49 6.86 10.16 -16.47
CA VAL A 49 7.23 8.83 -15.98
C VAL A 49 8.69 8.56 -16.36
N SER A 50 9.49 8.20 -15.37
CA SER A 50 10.84 7.65 -15.52
C SER A 50 10.84 6.16 -15.19
N ALA A 51 11.95 5.46 -15.42
CA ALA A 51 12.09 4.06 -15.05
C ALA A 51 13.47 3.80 -14.43
N VAL A 52 13.51 2.85 -13.48
CA VAL A 52 14.74 2.37 -12.84
C VAL A 52 14.83 0.85 -13.01
N PRO A 53 15.94 0.33 -13.57
CA PRO A 53 16.19 -1.10 -13.58
C PRO A 53 16.58 -1.56 -12.17
N VAL A 54 15.82 -2.52 -11.64
CA VAL A 54 16.06 -3.14 -10.33
C VAL A 54 16.16 -4.65 -10.53
N GLU A 55 17.25 -5.25 -10.10
CA GLU A 55 17.40 -6.70 -10.06
C GLU A 55 16.69 -7.25 -8.81
N ILE A 56 15.70 -8.11 -9.01
CA ILE A 56 14.84 -8.59 -7.92
C ILE A 56 14.77 -10.12 -7.94
N GLU A 57 15.00 -10.72 -6.80
CA GLU A 57 14.72 -12.13 -6.55
C GLU A 57 13.26 -12.23 -6.04
N LEU A 58 12.35 -12.50 -6.97
CA LEU A 58 10.91 -12.55 -6.76
C LEU A 58 10.45 -13.93 -6.37
N GLY A 59 9.71 -14.04 -5.25
CA GLY A 59 8.99 -15.25 -4.89
C GLY A 59 7.66 -15.37 -5.66
N ALA A 60 7.31 -16.58 -6.06
CA ALA A 60 5.96 -16.93 -6.47
C ALA A 60 5.17 -17.36 -5.23
N TYR A 61 3.94 -16.87 -5.07
CA TYR A 61 3.14 -17.09 -3.87
C TYR A 61 1.71 -17.45 -4.20
N GLU A 62 1.12 -18.31 -3.35
CA GLU A 62 -0.29 -18.67 -3.36
C GLU A 62 -0.85 -18.61 -1.94
N LEU A 63 -2.18 -18.50 -1.82
CA LEU A 63 -2.88 -18.64 -0.55
C LEU A 63 -3.27 -20.10 -0.36
N ASN A 64 -2.93 -20.68 0.80
CA ASN A 64 -3.45 -21.98 1.20
C ASN A 64 -4.93 -21.88 1.66
N GLU A 65 -5.53 -22.99 2.03
CA GLU A 65 -6.93 -23.04 2.48
C GLU A 65 -7.16 -22.21 3.76
N GLU A 66 -6.19 -22.15 4.64
CA GLU A 66 -6.21 -21.36 5.87
C GLU A 66 -6.08 -19.85 5.59
N GLY A 67 -5.60 -19.48 4.39
CA GLY A 67 -5.37 -18.11 3.96
C GLY A 67 -4.00 -17.57 4.31
N ASP A 68 -3.05 -18.45 4.56
CA ASP A 68 -1.64 -18.10 4.70
C ASP A 68 -0.97 -18.04 3.34
N VAL A 69 0.00 -17.13 3.21
CA VAL A 69 0.79 -16.95 2.00
C VAL A 69 1.91 -17.99 1.98
N VAL A 70 1.95 -18.85 0.96
CA VAL A 70 2.93 -19.91 0.80
C VAL A 70 3.76 -19.65 -0.45
N GLU A 71 5.09 -19.71 -0.33
CA GLU A 71 6.01 -19.58 -1.45
C GLU A 71 6.04 -20.90 -2.25
N THR A 72 5.85 -20.78 -3.57
CA THR A 72 5.82 -21.94 -4.50
C THR A 72 7.00 -21.99 -5.45
N GLY A 73 7.81 -20.94 -5.49
CA GLY A 73 9.01 -20.85 -6.33
C GLY A 73 9.66 -19.47 -6.23
N ARG A 74 10.84 -19.33 -6.86
CA ARG A 74 11.59 -18.07 -6.85
C ARG A 74 12.41 -17.92 -8.13
N ALA A 75 12.51 -16.70 -8.64
CA ALA A 75 13.31 -16.37 -9.82
C ALA A 75 13.90 -14.96 -9.69
N THR A 76 15.10 -14.77 -10.23
CA THR A 76 15.75 -13.46 -10.32
C THR A 76 15.54 -12.88 -11.70
N GLU A 77 15.13 -11.62 -11.75
CA GLU A 77 14.95 -10.88 -12.99
C GLU A 77 15.22 -9.38 -12.80
N THR A 78 15.52 -8.68 -13.89
CA THR A 78 15.60 -7.22 -13.89
C THR A 78 14.25 -6.62 -14.29
N VAL A 79 13.65 -5.84 -13.38
CA VAL A 79 12.39 -5.15 -13.60
C VAL A 79 12.66 -3.66 -13.79
N HIS A 80 12.15 -3.07 -14.88
CA HIS A 80 12.22 -1.61 -15.11
C HIS A 80 11.02 -0.94 -14.44
N VAL A 81 11.20 -0.51 -13.20
CA VAL A 81 10.12 0.03 -12.35
C VAL A 81 9.68 1.41 -12.84
N PRO A 82 8.41 1.61 -13.26
CA PRO A 82 7.92 2.92 -13.69
C PRO A 82 7.66 3.84 -12.51
N LEU A 83 8.08 5.10 -12.62
CA LEU A 83 7.99 6.11 -11.57
C LEU A 83 7.35 7.38 -12.13
N ALA A 84 6.10 7.66 -11.81
CA ALA A 84 5.42 8.92 -12.13
C ALA A 84 5.66 9.94 -11.01
N HIS A 85 6.48 10.96 -11.25
CA HIS A 85 6.83 11.93 -10.20
C HIS A 85 7.36 13.24 -10.77
N THR A 86 7.40 14.26 -9.91
CA THR A 86 8.04 15.56 -10.14
C THR A 86 9.15 15.86 -9.13
N GLU A 87 9.50 14.88 -8.29
CA GLU A 87 10.53 15.02 -7.25
C GLU A 87 11.94 15.00 -7.86
N GLY A 88 12.72 16.06 -7.62
CA GLY A 88 14.08 16.16 -8.12
C GLY A 88 15.02 15.12 -7.50
N GLY A 89 15.71 14.35 -8.34
CA GLY A 89 16.69 13.37 -7.89
C GLY A 89 16.16 12.00 -7.50
N LEU A 90 14.85 11.77 -7.43
CA LEU A 90 14.24 10.49 -7.05
C LEU A 90 14.79 9.32 -7.90
N THR A 91 14.66 9.43 -9.21
CA THR A 91 15.12 8.39 -10.15
C THR A 91 16.61 8.11 -10.04
N ALA A 92 17.43 9.17 -9.97
CA ALA A 92 18.88 9.04 -9.83
C ALA A 92 19.28 8.42 -8.48
N SER A 93 18.57 8.77 -7.41
CA SER A 93 18.79 8.21 -6.08
C SER A 93 18.41 6.72 -6.05
N MET A 94 17.25 6.36 -6.56
CA MET A 94 16.80 4.95 -6.63
C MET A 94 17.74 4.11 -7.52
N THR A 95 18.20 4.63 -8.67
CA THR A 95 19.18 3.96 -9.54
C THR A 95 20.49 3.70 -8.81
N ARG A 96 20.98 4.68 -8.04
CA ARG A 96 22.20 4.52 -7.24
C ARG A 96 22.05 3.44 -6.18
N GLY A 97 20.90 3.38 -5.50
CA GLY A 97 20.60 2.33 -4.52
C GLY A 97 20.53 0.95 -5.16
N ALA A 98 19.87 0.83 -6.32
CA ALA A 98 19.82 -0.42 -7.07
C ALA A 98 21.20 -0.93 -7.48
N LEU A 99 22.07 -0.03 -7.96
CA LEU A 99 23.46 -0.38 -8.32
C LEU A 99 24.30 -0.84 -7.11
N ALA A 100 24.02 -0.29 -5.92
CA ALA A 100 24.74 -0.66 -4.71
C ALA A 100 24.23 -1.97 -4.12
N ALA A 101 22.93 -2.23 -4.21
CA ALA A 101 22.29 -3.39 -3.62
C ALA A 101 22.46 -4.69 -4.44
N GLY A 102 22.65 -4.59 -5.77
CA GLY A 102 22.57 -5.76 -6.65
C GLY A 102 21.18 -6.40 -6.59
N ALA A 103 21.12 -7.71 -6.53
CA ALA A 103 19.84 -8.44 -6.43
C ALA A 103 19.17 -8.24 -5.07
N ILE A 104 17.92 -7.79 -5.11
CA ILE A 104 17.09 -7.58 -3.92
C ILE A 104 16.18 -8.78 -3.74
N ARG A 105 16.29 -9.47 -2.61
CA ARG A 105 15.42 -10.57 -2.26
C ARG A 105 14.13 -10.05 -1.62
N THR A 106 12.98 -10.61 -2.02
CA THR A 106 11.68 -10.17 -1.53
C THR A 106 10.84 -11.32 -1.00
N TYR A 107 10.01 -11.02 0.01
CA TYR A 107 9.12 -11.99 0.65
C TYR A 107 7.75 -11.38 0.88
N VAL A 108 6.69 -12.13 0.58
CA VAL A 108 5.32 -11.78 0.97
C VAL A 108 4.99 -12.55 2.23
N LEU A 109 4.77 -11.84 3.33
CA LEU A 109 4.56 -12.44 4.65
C LEU A 109 3.08 -12.69 4.96
N HIS A 110 2.21 -11.75 4.56
CA HIS A 110 0.78 -11.82 4.80
C HIS A 110 -0.01 -11.10 3.71
N ASP A 111 -1.25 -11.56 3.49
CA ASP A 111 -2.27 -10.90 2.69
C ASP A 111 -3.52 -10.70 3.53
N ARG A 112 -3.79 -9.46 3.93
CA ARG A 112 -4.92 -9.12 4.80
C ARG A 112 -5.40 -7.72 4.49
N ILE A 113 -6.70 -7.54 4.42
CA ILE A 113 -7.34 -6.24 4.45
C ILE A 113 -8.42 -6.24 5.52
N THR A 114 -8.64 -5.12 6.19
CA THR A 114 -9.48 -5.05 7.38
C THR A 114 -10.60 -4.03 7.24
N ARG A 115 -11.75 -4.33 7.84
CA ARG A 115 -12.84 -3.39 8.07
C ARG A 115 -13.23 -3.45 9.54
N ALA A 116 -13.36 -2.29 10.19
CA ALA A 116 -13.70 -2.22 11.60
C ALA A 116 -15.12 -1.72 11.80
N SER A 117 -16.00 -2.63 12.16
CA SER A 117 -17.36 -2.29 12.60
C SER A 117 -17.40 -2.06 14.12
N CYS A 118 -18.43 -1.37 14.59
CA CYS A 118 -18.72 -1.24 16.01
C CYS A 118 -20.18 -1.56 16.29
N PHE A 119 -20.43 -2.39 17.29
CA PHE A 119 -21.75 -2.68 17.81
C PHE A 119 -21.91 -2.00 19.15
N VAL A 120 -22.97 -1.22 19.33
CA VAL A 120 -23.30 -0.56 20.57
C VAL A 120 -24.33 -1.43 21.30
N CYS A 121 -23.99 -1.88 22.49
CA CYS A 121 -24.81 -2.71 23.37
C CYS A 121 -25.38 -1.86 24.51
N ALA A 122 -26.25 -2.42 25.33
CA ALA A 122 -26.83 -1.73 26.47
C ALA A 122 -25.76 -1.42 27.55
N ASP A 123 -24.83 -2.33 27.76
CA ASP A 123 -23.74 -2.18 28.74
C ASP A 123 -22.47 -2.92 28.31
N ALA A 124 -21.41 -2.81 29.14
CA ALA A 124 -20.13 -3.48 28.88
C ALA A 124 -20.23 -5.01 29.01
N GLY A 125 -21.13 -5.55 29.83
CA GLY A 125 -21.34 -7.00 29.99
C GLY A 125 -21.85 -7.61 28.70
N GLU A 126 -22.86 -7.00 28.09
CA GLU A 126 -23.37 -7.40 26.77
C GLU A 126 -22.30 -7.26 25.68
N ALA A 127 -21.52 -6.18 25.68
CA ALA A 127 -20.43 -5.98 24.70
C ALA A 127 -19.36 -7.08 24.82
N ILE A 128 -19.03 -7.54 26.03
CA ILE A 128 -18.10 -8.66 26.27
C ILE A 128 -18.69 -9.98 25.77
N VAL A 129 -19.97 -10.25 26.04
CA VAL A 129 -20.66 -11.46 25.55
C VAL A 129 -20.66 -11.47 24.02
N LEU A 130 -20.99 -10.32 23.39
CA LEU A 130 -20.97 -10.18 21.93
C LEU A 130 -19.59 -10.43 21.36
N ALA A 131 -18.54 -9.84 21.94
CA ALA A 131 -17.16 -9.98 21.47
C ALA A 131 -16.73 -11.46 21.41
N ARG A 132 -16.93 -12.19 22.51
CA ARG A 132 -16.59 -13.63 22.60
C ARG A 132 -17.38 -14.46 21.61
N TRP A 133 -18.66 -14.16 21.46
CA TRP A 133 -19.51 -14.86 20.50
C TRP A 133 -19.06 -14.60 19.05
N VAL A 134 -18.81 -13.36 18.65
CA VAL A 134 -18.33 -13.03 17.31
C VAL A 134 -17.01 -13.76 16.99
N GLU A 135 -16.09 -13.85 17.93
CA GLU A 135 -14.83 -14.58 17.75
C GLU A 135 -15.03 -16.10 17.59
N SER A 136 -16.04 -16.69 18.25
CA SER A 136 -16.34 -18.12 18.12
C SER A 136 -17.07 -18.47 16.82
N GLU A 137 -17.73 -17.51 16.16
CA GLU A 137 -18.63 -17.73 15.01
C GLU A 137 -17.97 -17.62 13.64
N VAL A 138 -16.63 -17.44 13.57
CA VAL A 138 -15.93 -17.17 12.30
C VAL A 138 -16.21 -18.23 11.23
N SER A 139 -16.21 -19.51 11.59
CA SER A 139 -16.49 -20.62 10.66
C SER A 139 -17.93 -20.58 10.17
N ALA A 140 -18.90 -20.41 11.08
CA ALA A 140 -20.31 -20.31 10.73
C ALA A 140 -20.62 -19.05 9.87
N MET A 141 -19.92 -17.93 10.11
CA MET A 141 -20.01 -16.74 9.27
C MET A 141 -19.47 -16.98 7.86
N ARG A 142 -18.38 -17.74 7.70
CA ARG A 142 -17.85 -18.14 6.39
C ARG A 142 -18.86 -18.98 5.62
N GLU A 143 -19.43 -19.99 6.27
CA GLU A 143 -20.46 -20.84 5.68
C GLU A 143 -21.70 -20.03 5.28
N TRP A 144 -22.15 -19.11 6.14
CA TRP A 144 -23.27 -18.23 5.85
C TRP A 144 -23.02 -17.33 4.63
N LEU A 145 -21.85 -16.74 4.52
CA LEU A 145 -21.46 -15.95 3.34
C LEU A 145 -21.39 -16.81 2.08
N ALA A 146 -20.87 -18.03 2.18
CA ALA A 146 -20.77 -18.97 1.05
C ALA A 146 -22.14 -19.42 0.56
N ALA A 147 -23.09 -19.66 1.48
CA ALA A 147 -24.47 -20.08 1.17
C ALA A 147 -25.37 -18.91 0.70
N SER A 148 -24.95 -17.65 0.87
CA SER A 148 -25.78 -16.50 0.51
C SER A 148 -26.07 -16.46 -0.99
N THR A 149 -27.32 -16.17 -1.36
CA THR A 149 -27.76 -15.94 -2.74
C THR A 149 -27.70 -14.45 -3.15
N ASP A 150 -27.29 -13.57 -2.25
CA ASP A 150 -27.16 -12.15 -2.54
C ASP A 150 -26.04 -11.89 -3.56
N ALA A 151 -26.44 -11.52 -4.78
CA ALA A 151 -25.52 -11.22 -5.88
C ALA A 151 -24.64 -9.99 -5.63
N SER A 152 -24.97 -9.15 -4.63
CA SER A 152 -24.15 -7.98 -4.29
C SER A 152 -22.88 -8.36 -3.48
N LEU A 153 -22.84 -9.55 -2.89
CA LEU A 153 -21.71 -10.02 -2.11
C LEU A 153 -20.58 -10.51 -3.01
N SER A 154 -19.37 -10.13 -2.64
CA SER A 154 -18.18 -10.57 -3.36
C SER A 154 -17.76 -11.97 -2.92
N ARG A 155 -17.70 -12.90 -3.88
CA ARG A 155 -17.12 -14.24 -3.66
C ARG A 155 -15.59 -14.22 -3.57
N ARG A 156 -14.94 -13.12 -4.01
CA ARG A 156 -13.49 -12.96 -3.94
C ARG A 156 -13.02 -12.43 -2.59
N ALA A 157 -13.88 -11.70 -1.86
CA ALA A 157 -13.60 -11.28 -0.49
C ALA A 157 -13.91 -12.43 0.45
N GLN A 158 -12.88 -13.07 1.00
CA GLN A 158 -13.00 -14.21 1.91
C GLN A 158 -12.67 -13.78 3.33
N LEU A 159 -13.58 -14.05 4.28
CA LEU A 159 -13.35 -13.79 5.69
C LEU A 159 -12.26 -14.73 6.23
N ARG A 160 -11.20 -14.17 6.80
CA ARG A 160 -10.07 -14.94 7.35
C ARG A 160 -10.06 -14.99 8.87
N GLY A 161 -10.70 -14.02 9.52
CA GLY A 161 -10.81 -13.98 10.98
C GLY A 161 -11.39 -12.68 11.45
N VAL A 162 -11.45 -12.57 12.75
CA VAL A 162 -11.87 -11.35 13.43
C VAL A 162 -10.95 -11.07 14.62
N LYS A 163 -10.94 -9.81 15.05
CA LYS A 163 -10.36 -9.38 16.33
C LYS A 163 -11.36 -8.44 16.96
N THR A 164 -11.66 -8.60 18.23
CA THR A 164 -12.57 -7.72 18.95
C THR A 164 -11.84 -6.82 19.92
N HIS A 165 -12.44 -5.67 20.21
CA HIS A 165 -11.98 -4.74 21.23
C HIS A 165 -13.18 -4.07 21.89
N VAL A 166 -13.27 -4.20 23.22
CA VAL A 166 -14.43 -3.70 23.99
C VAL A 166 -14.04 -2.45 24.76
N VAL A 167 -14.84 -1.39 24.62
CA VAL A 167 -14.69 -0.13 25.37
C VAL A 167 -16.06 0.29 25.87
N GLY A 168 -16.33 0.09 27.18
CA GLY A 168 -17.67 0.32 27.72
C GLY A 168 -18.73 -0.52 26.98
N PRO A 169 -19.84 0.07 26.53
CA PRO A 169 -20.89 -0.66 25.80
C PRO A 169 -20.54 -0.92 24.31
N MET A 170 -19.36 -0.50 23.83
CA MET A 170 -18.96 -0.62 22.45
C MET A 170 -18.12 -1.87 22.22
N CYS A 171 -18.56 -2.75 21.33
CA CYS A 171 -17.81 -3.88 20.80
C CYS A 171 -17.29 -3.53 19.40
N HIS A 172 -16.03 -3.17 19.28
CA HIS A 172 -15.37 -3.01 17.99
C HIS A 172 -14.99 -4.37 17.44
N VAL A 173 -15.31 -4.64 16.17
CA VAL A 173 -15.03 -5.89 15.46
C VAL A 173 -14.19 -5.59 14.23
N LEU A 174 -12.93 -5.99 14.26
CA LEU A 174 -12.02 -5.89 13.13
C LEU A 174 -12.16 -7.15 12.26
N TRP A 175 -12.92 -7.04 11.19
CA TRP A 175 -13.08 -8.06 10.17
C TRP A 175 -11.81 -8.16 9.33
N ARG A 176 -11.23 -9.35 9.19
CA ARG A 176 -10.03 -9.63 8.40
C ARG A 176 -10.39 -10.39 7.14
N TRP A 177 -10.01 -9.85 5.98
CA TRP A 177 -10.36 -10.36 4.66
C TRP A 177 -9.12 -10.59 3.80
N THR A 178 -9.22 -11.50 2.82
CA THR A 178 -8.39 -11.53 1.62
C THR A 178 -9.26 -11.17 0.43
N THR A 179 -8.71 -10.44 -0.56
CA THR A 179 -9.46 -9.91 -1.71
C THR A 179 -8.84 -10.27 -3.05
N GLY A 180 -7.85 -11.17 -3.05
CA GLY A 180 -7.10 -11.58 -4.24
C GLY A 180 -6.32 -10.43 -4.85
N ASP A 181 -6.41 -10.29 -6.17
CA ASP A 181 -5.62 -9.31 -6.93
C ASP A 181 -6.16 -7.88 -6.91
N ALA A 182 -7.33 -7.65 -6.34
CA ALA A 182 -7.85 -6.31 -6.09
C ALA A 182 -7.46 -5.83 -4.69
N VAL A 183 -7.30 -4.52 -4.50
CA VAL A 183 -7.18 -3.93 -3.14
C VAL A 183 -8.40 -4.32 -2.30
N GLY A 184 -9.60 -4.14 -2.83
CA GLY A 184 -10.85 -4.73 -2.36
C GLY A 184 -11.64 -4.00 -1.27
N PRO A 185 -11.46 -2.69 -0.99
CA PRO A 185 -12.19 -2.00 0.08
C PRO A 185 -13.71 -2.08 -0.09
N ASN A 186 -14.22 -1.94 -1.31
CA ASN A 186 -15.65 -2.04 -1.59
C ASN A 186 -16.20 -3.46 -1.37
N MET A 187 -15.44 -4.48 -1.75
CA MET A 187 -15.85 -5.89 -1.58
C MET A 187 -15.95 -6.24 -0.10
N MET A 188 -14.92 -5.94 0.69
CA MET A 188 -14.93 -6.22 2.12
C MET A 188 -16.00 -5.40 2.86
N THR A 189 -16.25 -4.15 2.43
CA THR A 189 -17.29 -3.29 3.04
C THR A 189 -18.67 -3.89 2.87
N ARG A 190 -19.01 -4.37 1.65
CA ARG A 190 -20.30 -5.03 1.38
C ARG A 190 -20.47 -6.30 2.20
N ASN A 191 -19.45 -7.16 2.20
CA ASN A 191 -19.49 -8.42 2.96
C ASN A 191 -19.53 -8.16 4.46
N SER A 192 -18.81 -7.16 4.99
CA SER A 192 -18.89 -6.76 6.40
C SER A 192 -20.26 -6.20 6.77
N TYR A 193 -20.87 -5.40 5.89
CA TYR A 193 -22.24 -4.93 6.10
C TYR A 193 -23.22 -6.08 6.18
N ALA A 194 -23.12 -7.05 5.28
CA ALA A 194 -23.96 -8.23 5.29
C ALA A 194 -23.81 -9.05 6.59
N LEU A 195 -22.58 -9.25 7.05
CA LEU A 195 -22.31 -9.90 8.35
C LEU A 195 -22.91 -9.09 9.51
N ASN A 196 -22.71 -7.77 9.52
CA ASN A 196 -23.25 -6.93 10.58
C ASN A 196 -24.79 -7.06 10.67
N MET A 197 -25.50 -6.88 9.56
CA MET A 197 -26.95 -6.76 9.53
C MET A 197 -27.66 -8.11 9.40
N GLY A 198 -27.12 -9.04 8.62
CA GLY A 198 -27.74 -10.32 8.31
C GLY A 198 -27.32 -11.46 9.24
N TYR A 199 -26.17 -11.36 9.87
CA TYR A 199 -25.67 -12.38 10.78
C TYR A 199 -25.65 -11.91 12.24
N VAL A 200 -24.84 -10.90 12.57
CA VAL A 200 -24.63 -10.48 13.97
C VAL A 200 -25.91 -9.90 14.57
N MET A 201 -26.54 -8.91 13.93
CA MET A 201 -27.76 -8.28 14.43
C MET A 201 -28.96 -9.25 14.55
N GLN A 202 -28.92 -10.40 13.83
CA GLN A 202 -30.03 -11.38 13.83
C GLN A 202 -29.78 -12.56 14.76
N ARG A 203 -28.53 -12.94 15.03
CA ARG A 203 -28.19 -14.22 15.69
C ARG A 203 -27.40 -14.06 16.99
N ALA A 204 -26.88 -12.87 17.29
CA ALA A 204 -26.11 -12.66 18.50
C ALA A 204 -26.93 -12.98 19.77
N PRO A 205 -26.28 -13.56 20.81
CA PRO A 205 -26.95 -13.89 22.07
C PRO A 205 -27.41 -12.67 22.86
N VAL A 206 -26.88 -11.51 22.55
CA VAL A 206 -27.29 -10.18 23.01
C VAL A 206 -27.77 -9.39 21.83
N LYS A 207 -28.66 -8.43 22.02
CA LYS A 207 -29.19 -7.61 20.93
C LYS A 207 -28.54 -6.22 20.91
N PRO A 208 -27.53 -5.96 20.07
CA PRO A 208 -26.96 -4.62 19.98
C PRO A 208 -28.02 -3.60 19.56
N GLU A 209 -27.97 -2.41 20.13
CA GLU A 209 -28.87 -1.30 19.79
C GLU A 209 -28.56 -0.73 18.40
N ARG A 210 -27.27 -0.79 18.00
CA ARG A 210 -26.79 -0.22 16.75
C ARG A 210 -25.58 -0.97 16.22
N ALA A 211 -25.48 -1.08 14.89
CA ALA A 211 -24.29 -1.48 14.16
C ALA A 211 -23.75 -0.30 13.34
N ILE A 212 -22.48 0.03 13.52
CA ILE A 212 -21.75 1.05 12.77
C ILE A 212 -20.78 0.30 11.86
N LEU A 213 -20.85 0.57 10.56
CA LEU A 213 -20.07 -0.21 9.56
C LEU A 213 -18.56 0.11 9.60
N GLU A 214 -18.19 1.35 9.87
CA GLU A 214 -16.78 1.78 9.93
C GLU A 214 -16.54 2.67 11.16
N ALA A 215 -15.78 2.17 12.10
CA ALA A 215 -15.48 2.81 13.38
C ALA A 215 -13.98 3.10 13.56
N ASN A 216 -13.25 3.34 12.50
CA ASN A 216 -11.85 3.77 12.43
C ASN A 216 -10.76 2.79 12.92
N MET A 217 -11.10 1.71 13.59
CA MET A 217 -10.09 0.73 14.08
C MET A 217 -9.42 -0.02 12.91
N GLY A 218 -10.05 -0.06 11.72
CA GLY A 218 -9.56 -0.78 10.53
C GLY A 218 -8.34 -0.14 9.85
N GLY A 219 -8.04 1.12 10.13
CA GLY A 219 -6.88 1.81 9.57
C GLY A 219 -6.98 2.18 8.08
N ASP A 220 -8.12 2.00 7.43
CA ASP A 220 -8.34 2.35 6.03
C ASP A 220 -7.93 3.81 5.77
N LYS A 221 -6.89 4.03 4.96
CA LYS A 221 -6.29 5.34 4.66
C LYS A 221 -5.79 6.14 5.88
N LYS A 222 -5.55 5.47 7.01
CA LYS A 222 -5.12 6.10 8.27
C LYS A 222 -3.98 5.30 8.90
N PRO A 223 -2.75 5.87 8.94
CA PRO A 223 -1.62 5.25 9.62
C PRO A 223 -1.91 4.99 11.09
N SER A 224 -1.68 3.75 11.55
CA SER A 224 -1.88 3.35 12.94
C SER A 224 -0.99 2.18 13.33
N ALA A 225 -0.80 1.96 14.63
CA ALA A 225 -0.10 0.79 15.14
C ALA A 225 -0.84 -0.51 14.76
N GLU A 226 -2.17 -0.53 14.83
CA GLU A 226 -2.99 -1.70 14.44
C GLU A 226 -2.79 -2.04 12.96
N PHE A 227 -2.76 -1.04 12.07
CA PHE A 227 -2.44 -1.22 10.66
C PHE A 227 -1.10 -1.93 10.46
N PHE A 228 -0.06 -1.47 11.16
CA PHE A 228 1.28 -2.01 11.01
C PHE A 228 1.42 -3.43 11.58
N GLN A 229 0.76 -3.71 12.71
CA GLN A 229 0.84 -5.01 13.40
C GLN A 229 -0.04 -6.07 12.75
N SER A 230 -1.29 -5.73 12.44
CA SER A 230 -2.27 -6.67 11.90
C SER A 230 -2.21 -6.83 10.38
N GLY A 231 -1.58 -5.89 9.69
CA GLY A 231 -1.54 -5.81 8.23
C GLY A 231 -2.83 -5.25 7.64
N HIS A 232 -2.71 -4.45 6.55
CA HIS A 232 -3.83 -3.95 5.74
C HIS A 232 -3.33 -3.80 4.30
N GLY A 233 -3.51 -4.83 3.49
CA GLY A 233 -2.88 -5.03 2.20
C GLY A 233 -1.87 -6.18 2.24
N LYS A 234 -0.83 -6.11 1.42
CA LYS A 234 0.23 -7.13 1.36
C LYS A 234 1.38 -6.74 2.29
N THR A 235 1.66 -7.53 3.31
CA THR A 235 2.86 -7.36 4.16
C THR A 235 4.04 -7.92 3.42
N VAL A 236 5.02 -7.08 3.09
CA VAL A 236 6.17 -7.45 2.26
C VAL A 236 7.47 -7.04 2.94
N LEU A 237 8.47 -7.91 2.87
CA LEU A 237 9.85 -7.64 3.24
C LEU A 237 10.71 -7.64 1.97
N ALA A 238 11.58 -6.65 1.84
CA ALA A 238 12.66 -6.65 0.87
C ALA A 238 14.00 -6.51 1.60
N GLU A 239 15.02 -7.25 1.18
CA GLU A 239 16.36 -7.22 1.76
C GLU A 239 17.46 -7.30 0.70
N ALA A 240 18.61 -6.73 1.03
CA ALA A 240 19.80 -6.77 0.20
C ALA A 240 21.06 -6.86 1.06
N PHE A 241 22.07 -7.57 0.56
CA PHE A 241 23.42 -7.50 1.07
C PHE A 241 24.23 -6.50 0.21
N LEU A 242 24.83 -5.51 0.85
CA LEU A 242 25.67 -4.51 0.20
C LEU A 242 27.14 -4.77 0.57
N PRO A 243 27.99 -5.20 -0.38
CA PRO A 243 29.42 -5.33 -0.13
C PRO A 243 30.05 -3.97 0.22
N ASP A 244 31.01 -3.95 1.15
CA ASP A 244 31.73 -2.72 1.56
C ASP A 244 32.32 -1.94 0.39
N GLU A 245 32.81 -2.63 -0.64
CA GLU A 245 33.32 -2.02 -1.84
C GLU A 245 32.22 -1.23 -2.59
N GLN A 246 31.02 -1.81 -2.71
CA GLN A 246 29.89 -1.16 -3.37
C GLN A 246 29.38 0.04 -2.57
N ILE A 247 29.32 -0.10 -1.23
CA ILE A 247 28.93 1.02 -0.36
C ILE A 247 29.90 2.21 -0.57
N ARG A 248 31.20 1.97 -0.53
CA ARG A 248 32.19 3.04 -0.75
C ARG A 248 32.16 3.60 -2.17
N ARG A 249 32.15 2.75 -3.19
CA ARG A 249 32.25 3.15 -4.59
C ARG A 249 31.00 3.87 -5.09
N VAL A 250 29.82 3.30 -4.81
CA VAL A 250 28.53 3.77 -5.37
C VAL A 250 27.86 4.78 -4.45
N LEU A 251 27.82 4.48 -3.15
CA LEU A 251 27.11 5.31 -2.17
C LEU A 251 27.97 6.37 -1.52
N ARG A 252 29.31 6.23 -1.58
CA ARG A 252 30.29 7.12 -0.92
C ARG A 252 30.06 7.24 0.59
N ALA A 253 29.71 6.13 1.21
CA ALA A 253 29.47 5.98 2.63
C ALA A 253 30.21 4.74 3.14
N THR A 254 30.09 4.44 4.43
CA THR A 254 30.55 3.21 5.04
C THR A 254 29.41 2.41 5.62
N ALA A 255 29.58 1.11 5.86
CA ALA A 255 28.59 0.29 6.55
C ALA A 255 28.34 0.80 7.97
N GLU A 256 29.36 1.36 8.62
CA GLU A 256 29.28 1.96 9.96
C GLU A 256 28.38 3.22 9.96
N ASP A 257 28.53 4.11 8.96
CA ASP A 257 27.69 5.30 8.81
C ASP A 257 26.20 4.92 8.67
N LEU A 258 25.92 3.92 7.82
CA LEU A 258 24.54 3.45 7.58
C LEU A 258 23.92 2.77 8.81
N GLU A 259 24.69 1.98 9.54
CA GLU A 259 24.25 1.38 10.81
C GLU A 259 23.98 2.46 11.87
N ALA A 260 24.86 3.45 12.01
CA ALA A 260 24.68 4.56 12.94
C ALA A 260 23.43 5.39 12.61
N LEU A 261 23.16 5.65 11.34
CA LEU A 261 21.94 6.33 10.89
C LEU A 261 20.69 5.50 11.21
N SER A 262 20.73 4.19 10.98
CA SER A 262 19.61 3.29 11.28
C SER A 262 19.26 3.35 12.79
N TRP A 263 20.25 3.34 13.66
CA TRP A 263 20.08 3.52 15.10
C TRP A 263 19.48 4.87 15.46
N ALA A 264 20.05 5.95 14.93
CA ALA A 264 19.58 7.32 15.19
C ALA A 264 18.15 7.51 14.69
N GLY A 265 17.84 7.03 13.49
CA GLY A 265 16.51 7.10 12.88
C GLY A 265 15.46 6.33 13.68
N THR A 266 15.78 5.11 14.14
CA THR A 266 14.88 4.31 14.97
C THR A 266 14.53 5.02 16.27
N HIS A 267 15.53 5.51 17.00
CA HIS A 267 15.30 6.23 18.26
C HIS A 267 14.59 7.56 18.06
N GLY A 268 14.90 8.30 16.98
CA GLY A 268 14.20 9.52 16.61
C GLY A 268 12.73 9.27 16.28
N SER A 269 12.43 8.20 15.56
CA SER A 269 11.05 7.79 15.24
C SER A 269 10.26 7.43 16.49
N VAL A 270 10.85 6.64 17.41
CA VAL A 270 10.22 6.29 18.68
C VAL A 270 9.98 7.55 19.54
N ALA A 271 10.95 8.44 19.64
CA ALA A 271 10.83 9.68 20.43
C ALA A 271 9.75 10.62 19.88
N SER A 272 9.52 10.62 18.57
CA SER A 272 8.46 11.42 17.92
C SER A 272 7.10 10.73 17.86
N GLY A 273 6.99 9.46 18.31
CA GLY A 273 5.75 8.68 18.25
C GLY A 273 5.39 8.18 16.85
N MET A 274 6.33 8.18 15.91
CA MET A 274 6.11 7.63 14.57
C MET A 274 5.96 6.10 14.60
N GLN A 275 5.04 5.59 13.78
CA GLN A 275 4.86 4.16 13.56
C GLN A 275 5.71 3.62 12.39
N SER A 276 6.30 4.51 11.60
CA SER A 276 7.22 4.17 10.51
C SER A 276 8.63 4.62 10.89
N VAL A 277 9.63 3.76 10.70
CA VAL A 277 11.04 4.05 10.99
C VAL A 277 11.92 4.06 9.75
N ALA A 278 11.33 3.93 8.56
CA ALA A 278 12.02 4.15 7.28
C ALA A 278 11.89 5.62 6.85
N PHE A 279 12.88 6.13 6.11
CA PHE A 279 12.98 7.55 5.76
C PHE A 279 12.21 7.93 4.49
N THR A 280 12.21 7.07 3.47
CA THR A 280 11.83 7.44 2.09
C THR A 280 10.73 6.63 1.43
N PRO A 281 10.03 5.69 2.09
CA PRO A 281 9.10 4.82 1.38
C PRO A 281 7.95 5.58 0.70
N ALA A 282 7.55 6.73 1.24
CA ALA A 282 6.47 7.53 0.68
C ALA A 282 6.74 7.99 -0.76
N SER A 283 7.97 8.46 -1.04
CA SER A 283 8.35 8.90 -2.39
C SER A 283 8.33 7.75 -3.41
N ALA A 284 8.86 6.59 -3.05
CA ALA A 284 8.85 5.41 -3.92
C ALA A 284 7.44 4.88 -4.17
N VAL A 285 6.65 4.71 -3.09
CA VAL A 285 5.25 4.24 -3.17
C VAL A 285 4.41 5.19 -4.00
N ALA A 286 4.50 6.51 -3.76
CA ALA A 286 3.74 7.52 -4.50
C ALA A 286 4.05 7.47 -6.00
N ALA A 287 5.33 7.39 -6.38
CA ALA A 287 5.74 7.38 -7.78
C ALA A 287 5.24 6.12 -8.51
N VAL A 288 5.34 4.94 -7.89
CA VAL A 288 4.83 3.69 -8.47
C VAL A 288 3.30 3.69 -8.51
N PHE A 289 2.62 4.15 -7.44
CA PHE A 289 1.16 4.21 -7.39
C PHE A 289 0.59 5.14 -8.46
N ALA A 290 1.18 6.32 -8.64
CA ALA A 290 0.75 7.26 -9.67
C ALA A 290 0.93 6.69 -11.09
N ALA A 291 2.03 5.97 -11.36
CA ALA A 291 2.26 5.32 -12.65
C ALA A 291 1.26 4.21 -12.94
N THR A 292 0.90 3.41 -11.94
CA THR A 292 0.18 2.15 -12.08
C THR A 292 -1.31 2.22 -11.71
N GLY A 293 -1.84 3.44 -11.50
CA GLY A 293 -3.26 3.66 -11.23
C GLY A 293 -3.74 3.12 -9.89
N GLN A 294 -2.87 3.05 -8.89
CA GLN A 294 -3.25 2.69 -7.53
C GLN A 294 -4.01 3.84 -6.85
N ASP A 295 -4.77 3.54 -5.81
CA ASP A 295 -5.48 4.56 -5.04
C ASP A 295 -4.48 5.45 -4.27
N LEU A 296 -4.33 6.70 -4.71
CA LEU A 296 -3.40 7.67 -4.12
C LEU A 296 -3.76 8.03 -2.66
N GLY A 297 -5.01 7.85 -2.26
CA GLY A 297 -5.43 8.00 -0.86
C GLY A 297 -4.81 6.98 0.09
N MET A 298 -4.25 5.88 -0.45
CA MET A 298 -3.59 4.82 0.31
C MET A 298 -2.08 4.99 0.42
N ILE A 299 -1.49 6.05 -0.14
CA ILE A 299 -0.04 6.30 -0.06
C ILE A 299 0.43 6.41 1.39
N GLY A 300 -0.31 7.15 2.23
CA GLY A 300 0.07 7.36 3.63
C GLY A 300 0.16 6.07 4.44
N THR A 301 -0.77 5.14 4.24
CA THR A 301 -0.79 3.82 4.89
C THR A 301 0.20 2.85 4.25
N SER A 302 0.21 2.76 2.92
CA SER A 302 1.12 1.88 2.17
C SER A 302 2.59 2.27 2.30
N SER A 303 2.90 3.49 2.79
CA SER A 303 4.26 3.94 3.04
C SER A 303 4.78 3.59 4.44
N MET A 304 3.92 3.03 5.32
CA MET A 304 4.35 2.64 6.65
C MET A 304 5.32 1.45 6.57
N ALA A 305 6.58 1.71 6.88
CA ALA A 305 7.62 0.71 6.76
C ALA A 305 8.66 0.82 7.90
N HIS A 306 9.25 -0.32 8.24
CA HIS A 306 10.43 -0.38 9.10
C HIS A 306 11.66 -0.72 8.27
N GLY A 307 12.61 0.22 8.20
CA GLY A 307 13.94 0.02 7.64
C GLY A 307 14.90 -0.51 8.69
N THR A 308 15.82 -1.37 8.30
CA THR A 308 16.95 -1.80 9.14
C THR A 308 18.24 -1.79 8.33
N ALA A 309 19.34 -1.45 8.99
CA ALA A 309 20.68 -1.58 8.44
C ALA A 309 21.58 -2.13 9.53
N ARG A 310 22.23 -3.26 9.27
CA ARG A 310 23.13 -3.93 10.21
C ARG A 310 24.44 -4.28 9.52
N ARG A 311 25.54 -3.88 10.12
CA ARG A 311 26.87 -4.27 9.69
C ARG A 311 27.08 -5.77 9.90
N VAL A 312 27.60 -6.44 8.88
CA VAL A 312 27.95 -7.85 8.87
C VAL A 312 29.37 -8.01 8.29
N GLU A 313 29.90 -9.22 8.31
CA GLU A 313 31.20 -9.48 7.70
C GLU A 313 31.18 -9.14 6.20
N GLY A 314 32.08 -8.29 5.76
CA GLY A 314 32.25 -7.87 4.36
C GLY A 314 31.25 -6.85 3.83
N GLY A 315 30.34 -6.32 4.68
CA GLY A 315 29.36 -5.32 4.21
C GLY A 315 28.22 -5.02 5.18
N LEU A 316 27.05 -4.72 4.59
CA LEU A 316 25.83 -4.34 5.30
C LEU A 316 24.66 -5.18 4.83
N GLN A 317 23.87 -5.68 5.76
CA GLN A 317 22.53 -6.21 5.51
C GLN A 317 21.52 -5.09 5.69
N ALA A 318 20.84 -4.71 4.62
CA ALA A 318 19.76 -3.72 4.63
C ALA A 318 18.42 -4.37 4.33
N SER A 319 17.37 -3.95 5.02
CA SER A 319 16.01 -4.42 4.73
C SER A 319 14.95 -3.35 4.96
N ILE A 320 13.79 -3.54 4.31
CA ILE A 320 12.59 -2.76 4.54
C ILE A 320 11.37 -3.69 4.63
N ARG A 321 10.57 -3.55 5.69
CA ARG A 321 9.31 -4.28 5.89
C ARG A 321 8.14 -3.32 5.85
N PHE A 322 7.24 -3.52 4.92
CA PHE A 322 5.95 -2.82 4.85
C PHE A 322 4.92 -3.52 5.72
N GLY A 323 4.16 -2.75 6.51
CA GLY A 323 3.05 -3.26 7.31
C GLY A 323 1.88 -3.72 6.45
N GLY A 324 1.63 -3.03 5.33
CA GLY A 324 0.60 -3.40 4.37
C GLY A 324 0.66 -2.52 3.12
N LEU A 325 0.99 -3.10 1.98
CA LEU A 325 0.87 -2.46 0.68
C LEU A 325 -0.55 -2.67 0.16
N GLU A 326 -1.33 -1.62 0.10
CA GLU A 326 -2.71 -1.63 -0.40
C GLU A 326 -2.71 -1.54 -1.92
N VAL A 327 -2.21 -2.58 -2.57
CA VAL A 327 -2.00 -2.66 -4.01
C VAL A 327 -2.95 -3.64 -4.70
N GLY A 328 -3.27 -3.37 -5.96
CA GLY A 328 -4.04 -4.25 -6.81
C GLY A 328 -3.52 -4.28 -8.25
N THR A 329 -3.81 -5.37 -8.95
CA THR A 329 -3.50 -5.54 -10.37
C THR A 329 -4.75 -5.70 -11.23
N VAL A 330 -5.92 -5.66 -10.58
CA VAL A 330 -7.24 -5.69 -11.23
C VAL A 330 -8.18 -4.67 -10.60
N GLY A 331 -9.06 -4.10 -11.41
CA GLY A 331 -10.11 -3.17 -10.99
C GLY A 331 -9.60 -1.76 -10.65
N GLY A 332 -10.53 -0.84 -10.39
CA GLY A 332 -10.21 0.56 -10.09
C GLY A 332 -9.35 1.22 -11.17
N GLY A 333 -8.43 2.07 -10.75
CA GLY A 333 -7.54 2.82 -11.62
C GLY A 333 -6.56 1.97 -12.45
N THR A 334 -6.35 0.67 -12.09
CA THR A 334 -5.50 -0.24 -12.88
C THR A 334 -6.03 -0.53 -14.28
N THR A 335 -7.29 -0.20 -14.55
CA THR A 335 -7.93 -0.35 -15.85
C THR A 335 -7.74 0.86 -16.76
N LEU A 336 -7.25 1.98 -16.25
CA LEU A 336 -6.90 3.15 -17.04
C LEU A 336 -5.83 2.79 -18.07
N PRO A 337 -5.90 3.31 -19.30
CA PRO A 337 -5.02 2.89 -20.40
C PRO A 337 -3.52 2.95 -20.02
N SER A 338 -3.04 4.09 -19.55
CA SER A 338 -1.64 4.25 -19.16
C SER A 338 -1.23 3.37 -17.98
N ALA A 339 -2.09 3.25 -16.96
CA ALA A 339 -1.83 2.42 -15.78
C ALA A 339 -1.71 0.93 -16.15
N ARG A 340 -2.61 0.44 -17.03
CA ARG A 340 -2.57 -0.93 -17.54
C ARG A 340 -1.29 -1.19 -18.33
N ASP A 341 -0.85 -0.23 -19.15
CA ASP A 341 0.37 -0.39 -19.96
C ASP A 341 1.62 -0.43 -19.06
N TRP A 342 1.69 0.41 -18.01
CA TRP A 342 2.79 0.37 -17.04
C TRP A 342 2.77 -0.92 -16.20
N LEU A 343 1.61 -1.40 -15.77
CA LEU A 343 1.51 -2.71 -15.11
C LEU A 343 1.93 -3.85 -16.04
N ALA A 344 1.56 -3.79 -17.31
CA ALA A 344 1.95 -4.79 -18.31
C ALA A 344 3.47 -4.80 -18.54
N SER A 345 4.12 -3.63 -18.62
CA SER A 345 5.55 -3.51 -18.84
C SER A 345 6.40 -4.17 -17.75
N ILE A 346 5.87 -4.30 -16.54
CA ILE A 346 6.52 -4.99 -15.41
C ILE A 346 5.92 -6.38 -15.12
N GLY A 347 5.10 -6.92 -16.03
CA GLY A 347 4.46 -8.23 -15.90
C GLY A 347 3.42 -8.32 -14.78
N CYS A 348 2.76 -7.19 -14.43
CA CYS A 348 1.82 -7.09 -13.32
C CYS A 348 0.38 -6.78 -13.74
N ALA A 349 0.04 -6.75 -15.03
CA ALA A 349 -1.33 -6.54 -15.46
C ALA A 349 -2.19 -7.80 -15.29
N GLY A 350 -3.36 -7.66 -14.67
CA GLY A 350 -4.36 -8.73 -14.56
C GLY A 350 -4.26 -9.60 -13.31
N ALA A 351 -4.99 -10.71 -13.33
CA ALA A 351 -5.11 -11.63 -12.20
C ALA A 351 -3.84 -12.46 -11.98
N GLY A 352 -3.59 -12.90 -10.73
CA GLY A 352 -2.44 -13.69 -10.31
C GLY A 352 -1.14 -12.88 -10.22
N ARG A 353 -1.20 -11.54 -10.19
CA ARG A 353 -0.02 -10.68 -10.28
C ARG A 353 0.21 -9.78 -9.06
N VAL A 354 -0.69 -9.75 -8.11
CA VAL A 354 -0.63 -8.79 -6.99
C VAL A 354 0.59 -9.02 -6.09
N TYR A 355 0.98 -10.25 -5.83
CA TYR A 355 2.16 -10.54 -4.99
C TYR A 355 3.46 -10.13 -5.70
N ARG A 356 3.56 -10.37 -7.02
CA ARG A 356 4.66 -9.87 -7.83
C ARG A 356 4.74 -8.34 -7.74
N PHE A 357 3.61 -7.66 -7.93
CA PHE A 357 3.56 -6.21 -7.88
C PHE A 357 3.97 -5.63 -6.51
N ALA A 358 3.47 -6.21 -5.42
CA ALA A 358 3.83 -5.79 -4.08
C ALA A 358 5.34 -5.94 -3.80
N GLN A 359 5.96 -7.01 -4.28
CA GLN A 359 7.40 -7.24 -4.17
C GLN A 359 8.22 -6.21 -4.95
N ILE A 360 7.77 -5.83 -6.17
CA ILE A 360 8.43 -4.79 -6.98
C ILE A 360 8.38 -3.44 -6.28
N VAL A 361 7.24 -3.06 -5.69
CA VAL A 361 7.10 -1.82 -4.90
C VAL A 361 8.07 -1.81 -3.72
N ALA A 362 8.16 -2.91 -2.98
CA ALA A 362 9.05 -3.02 -1.82
C ALA A 362 10.53 -2.96 -2.21
N ALA A 363 10.92 -3.61 -3.30
CA ALA A 363 12.29 -3.59 -3.82
C ALA A 363 12.69 -2.17 -4.28
N ALA A 364 11.82 -1.49 -5.02
CA ALA A 364 12.05 -0.10 -5.44
C ALA A 364 12.21 0.84 -4.24
N ALA A 365 11.37 0.68 -3.22
CA ALA A 365 11.47 1.46 -2.00
C ALA A 365 12.78 1.21 -1.24
N LEU A 366 13.25 -0.04 -1.17
CA LEU A 366 14.54 -0.36 -0.55
C LEU A 366 15.71 0.28 -1.30
N CYS A 367 15.68 0.29 -2.64
CA CYS A 367 16.71 0.99 -3.43
C CYS A 367 16.79 2.48 -3.06
N LEU A 368 15.64 3.14 -2.96
CA LEU A 368 15.60 4.56 -2.59
C LEU A 368 16.09 4.77 -1.15
N GLU A 369 15.64 3.94 -0.22
CA GLU A 369 16.02 3.97 1.19
C GLU A 369 17.52 3.84 1.39
N ILE A 370 18.15 2.86 0.75
CA ILE A 370 19.62 2.65 0.78
C ILE A 370 20.37 3.91 0.32
N SER A 371 19.96 4.45 -0.81
CA SER A 371 20.62 5.61 -1.39
C SER A 371 20.44 6.90 -0.59
N ALA A 372 19.25 7.14 -0.10
CA ALA A 372 18.93 8.31 0.72
C ALA A 372 19.61 8.21 2.10
N SER A 373 19.58 7.04 2.72
CA SER A 373 20.28 6.77 3.98
C SER A 373 21.79 7.05 3.85
N ALA A 374 22.41 6.58 2.78
CA ALA A 374 23.84 6.86 2.55
C ALA A 374 24.13 8.36 2.39
N ALA A 375 23.26 9.10 1.71
CA ALA A 375 23.42 10.55 1.57
C ALA A 375 23.27 11.30 2.91
N MET A 376 22.41 10.82 3.80
CA MET A 376 22.19 11.42 5.14
C MET A 376 23.25 11.00 6.17
N ALA A 377 23.76 9.78 6.07
CA ALA A 377 24.67 9.18 7.04
C ALA A 377 26.11 9.73 6.99
N THR A 378 26.54 10.28 5.83
CA THR A 378 27.91 10.76 5.67
C THR A 378 28.24 11.94 6.58
N ALA A 379 29.48 12.02 7.06
CA ALA A 379 29.94 13.06 7.97
C ALA A 379 29.62 14.47 7.44
N GLY A 380 28.91 15.26 8.26
CA GLY A 380 28.46 16.60 7.91
C GLY A 380 27.32 16.66 6.90
N SER A 381 26.75 15.53 6.48
CA SER A 381 25.70 15.45 5.44
C SER A 381 26.05 16.22 4.16
N GLU A 382 27.34 16.40 3.85
CA GLU A 382 27.83 17.20 2.73
C GLU A 382 27.34 16.64 1.39
N ASN A 383 27.29 15.33 1.25
CA ASN A 383 26.79 14.69 0.05
C ASN A 383 25.29 14.93 -0.15
N PHE A 384 24.51 14.97 0.93
CA PHE A 384 23.10 15.33 0.89
C PHE A 384 22.92 16.78 0.46
N PHE A 385 23.68 17.70 1.06
CA PHE A 385 23.67 19.12 0.72
C PHE A 385 24.00 19.34 -0.75
N ARG A 386 25.11 18.78 -1.26
CA ARG A 386 25.53 18.90 -2.66
C ARG A 386 24.49 18.30 -3.62
N ALA A 387 23.93 17.14 -3.30
CA ALA A 387 22.95 16.51 -4.16
C ALA A 387 21.65 17.33 -4.30
N HIS A 388 21.24 18.07 -3.27
CA HIS A 388 19.98 18.80 -3.24
C HIS A 388 20.12 20.29 -3.55
N HIS A 389 21.27 20.90 -3.24
CA HIS A 389 21.46 22.36 -3.36
C HIS A 389 22.37 22.79 -4.51
N GLU A 390 23.32 21.96 -4.94
CA GLU A 390 24.25 22.31 -6.04
C GLU A 390 23.73 21.88 -7.42
N ARG A 391 22.74 21.00 -7.51
CA ARG A 391 22.11 20.69 -8.79
C ARG A 391 21.18 21.83 -9.19
N GLY A 392 21.57 22.60 -10.20
CA GLY A 392 20.82 23.74 -10.75
C GLY A 392 19.43 23.43 -11.33
N GLY A 393 18.80 22.34 -10.93
CA GLY A 393 17.44 21.93 -11.27
C GLY A 393 16.38 22.24 -10.20
N LEU A 394 16.80 22.75 -9.04
CA LEU A 394 15.89 23.21 -7.98
C LEU A 394 15.74 24.75 -8.00
N ARG A 395 15.56 25.31 -9.18
CA ARG A 395 15.20 26.75 -9.32
C ARG A 395 13.73 26.87 -9.64
#